data_3a1fb557bfe1652ca0453ccd8c854b71
#
_entry.id   3a1fb557bfe1652ca0453ccd8c854b71
#
_cell.length_a   1.000
_cell.length_b   1.000
_cell.length_c   1.000
_cell.angle_alpha   90.00
_cell.angle_beta   90.00
_cell.angle_gamma   90.00
#
_symmetry.space_group_name_H-M   'P 1'
#
loop_
_entity.id
_entity.type
_entity.pdbx_description
1 polymer ?
#
loop_
_entity_poly.entity_id
_entity_poly.type
_entity_poly.pdbx_seq_one_letter_code
_entity_poly.pdbx_strand_id
1 'polypeptide(L)'
;MTNKRKYDFETIIDRSDTGSSKWEQMKRCNPGIAPGIIPFSVADMELKHPPEIISGLQKYLDTAVLGYTSPTFKYLESVCQWMMKRHNWQIEPEWIVGTPG
;
A
#
# COMPACT_ATOMS: atom_id res chain seq x y z
N MET A 1 -26.14 20.01 3.66
CA MET A 1 -25.26 19.02 4.37
C MET A 1 -24.26 18.50 3.35
N THR A 2 -23.01 18.95 3.41
CA THR A 2 -21.94 18.43 2.56
C THR A 2 -21.63 17.00 2.99
N ASN A 3 -21.96 16.05 2.14
CA ASN A 3 -21.59 14.63 2.31
C ASN A 3 -20.05 14.57 2.24
N LYS A 4 -19.35 14.69 3.38
CA LYS A 4 -17.91 14.54 3.45
C LYS A 4 -17.61 13.11 3.01
N ARG A 5 -17.09 12.95 1.79
CA ARG A 5 -16.61 11.64 1.32
C ARG A 5 -15.63 11.10 2.35
N LYS A 6 -15.82 9.86 2.76
CA LYS A 6 -14.96 9.19 3.76
C LYS A 6 -13.50 9.08 3.30
N TYR A 7 -13.31 9.01 2.00
CA TYR A 7 -11.99 8.84 1.37
C TYR A 7 -11.75 9.95 0.35
N ASP A 8 -10.50 10.40 0.27
CA ASP A 8 -10.01 11.32 -0.75
C ASP A 8 -9.22 10.54 -1.80
N PHE A 9 -9.88 10.20 -2.90
CA PHE A 9 -9.28 9.57 -4.08
C PHE A 9 -9.24 10.52 -5.28
N GLU A 10 -9.25 11.82 -5.04
CA GLU A 10 -9.22 12.85 -6.09
C GLU A 10 -7.98 13.74 -5.98
N THR A 11 -7.50 13.99 -4.76
CA THR A 11 -6.31 14.83 -4.55
C THR A 11 -5.04 14.07 -4.88
N ILE A 12 -4.33 14.56 -5.89
CA ILE A 12 -3.00 14.05 -6.26
C ILE A 12 -1.97 14.57 -5.25
N ILE A 13 -1.18 13.68 -4.71
CA ILE A 13 -0.09 14.01 -3.80
C ILE A 13 1.19 14.15 -4.61
N ASP A 14 1.81 15.34 -4.55
CA ASP A 14 3.14 15.55 -5.10
C ASP A 14 4.17 14.77 -4.26
N ARG A 15 4.82 13.81 -4.91
CA ARG A 15 5.85 12.96 -4.30
C ARG A 15 7.25 13.29 -4.79
N SER A 16 7.45 14.50 -5.36
CA SER A 16 8.77 15.00 -5.70
C SER A 16 9.65 15.06 -4.46
N ASP A 17 10.92 14.76 -4.61
CA ASP A 17 11.94 14.82 -3.54
C ASP A 17 11.60 13.97 -2.29
N THR A 18 10.75 12.94 -2.46
CA THR A 18 10.39 11.99 -1.41
C THR A 18 11.11 10.65 -1.52
N GLY A 19 11.96 10.48 -2.53
CA GLY A 19 12.60 9.21 -2.87
C GLY A 19 11.68 8.24 -3.62
N SER A 20 10.54 8.70 -4.12
CA SER A 20 9.66 7.88 -4.97
C SER A 20 10.37 7.52 -6.27
N SER A 21 10.57 6.23 -6.50
CA SER A 21 11.31 5.71 -7.66
C SER A 21 10.86 6.32 -8.99
N LYS A 22 9.57 6.35 -9.26
CA LYS A 22 9.05 6.87 -10.54
C LYS A 22 9.20 8.38 -10.68
N TRP A 23 9.07 9.14 -9.58
CA TRP A 23 9.27 10.57 -9.58
C TRP A 23 10.75 10.93 -9.77
N GLU A 24 11.65 10.26 -9.07
CA GLU A 24 13.09 10.44 -9.22
C GLU A 24 13.57 10.01 -10.61
N GLN A 25 13.04 8.90 -11.14
CA GLN A 25 13.37 8.45 -12.50
C GLN A 25 12.89 9.45 -13.56
N MET A 26 11.68 9.99 -13.42
CA MET A 26 11.14 11.00 -14.32
C MET A 26 12.05 12.22 -14.41
N LYS A 27 12.47 12.78 -13.27
CA LYS A 27 13.41 13.91 -13.20
C LYS A 27 14.77 13.57 -13.79
N ARG A 28 15.27 12.35 -13.54
CA ARG A 28 16.58 11.90 -14.07
C ARG A 28 16.55 11.79 -15.59
N CYS A 29 15.47 11.25 -16.15
CA CYS A 29 15.32 11.09 -17.60
C CYS A 29 15.05 12.42 -18.31
N ASN A 30 14.37 13.35 -17.66
CA ASN A 30 14.07 14.67 -18.22
C ASN A 30 14.17 15.76 -17.13
N PRO A 31 15.37 16.32 -16.88
CA PRO A 31 15.56 17.37 -15.89
C PRO A 31 14.74 18.65 -16.14
N GLY A 32 14.34 18.88 -17.39
CA GLY A 32 13.53 20.03 -17.79
C GLY A 32 12.02 19.77 -17.82
N ILE A 33 11.56 18.69 -17.21
CA ILE A 33 10.12 18.37 -17.20
C ILE A 33 9.30 19.47 -16.53
N ALA A 34 8.16 19.81 -17.14
CA ALA A 34 7.30 20.85 -16.63
C ALA A 34 6.68 20.47 -15.26
N PRO A 35 6.45 21.45 -14.37
CA PRO A 35 5.73 21.20 -13.13
C PRO A 35 4.34 20.61 -13.36
N GLY A 36 3.88 19.78 -12.45
CA GLY A 36 2.54 19.17 -12.51
C GLY A 36 2.42 17.92 -13.37
N ILE A 37 3.49 17.48 -14.02
CA ILE A 37 3.51 16.19 -14.72
C ILE A 37 3.61 15.05 -13.71
N ILE A 38 2.70 14.07 -13.85
CA ILE A 38 2.60 12.92 -12.95
C ILE A 38 3.14 11.68 -13.66
N PRO A 39 4.13 10.95 -13.09
CA PRO A 39 4.65 9.74 -13.69
C PRO A 39 3.71 8.54 -13.53
N PHE A 40 3.59 7.71 -14.56
CA PHE A 40 2.82 6.47 -14.56
C PHE A 40 3.67 5.22 -14.81
N SER A 41 4.98 5.31 -14.61
CA SER A 41 5.94 4.24 -14.93
C SER A 41 5.98 3.10 -13.91
N VAL A 42 5.39 3.28 -12.73
CA VAL A 42 5.32 2.28 -11.66
C VAL A 42 3.87 2.15 -11.19
N ALA A 43 3.44 0.95 -10.83
CA ALA A 43 2.08 0.64 -10.39
C ALA A 43 1.82 1.03 -8.92
N ASP A 44 2.23 2.21 -8.51
CA ASP A 44 1.85 2.85 -7.25
C ASP A 44 1.07 4.14 -7.50
N MET A 45 0.30 4.59 -6.54
CA MET A 45 -0.66 5.69 -6.71
C MET A 45 -0.22 6.95 -5.96
N GLU A 46 -0.65 8.12 -6.48
CA GLU A 46 -0.46 9.44 -5.84
C GLU A 46 -1.64 9.82 -4.93
N LEU A 47 -2.53 8.90 -4.64
CA LEU A 47 -3.72 9.15 -3.81
C LEU A 47 -3.44 8.81 -2.34
N LYS A 48 -4.12 9.50 -1.44
CA LYS A 48 -4.04 9.20 0.00
C LYS A 48 -4.55 7.79 0.30
N HIS A 49 -3.88 7.13 1.21
CA HIS A 49 -4.36 5.87 1.76
C HIS A 49 -5.70 6.06 2.48
N PRO A 50 -6.57 5.05 2.49
CA PRO A 50 -7.70 5.02 3.41
C PRO A 50 -7.21 5.22 4.85
N PRO A 51 -7.89 6.06 5.66
CA PRO A 51 -7.47 6.37 7.03
C PRO A 51 -7.37 5.13 7.93
N GLU A 52 -8.12 4.08 7.62
CA GLU A 52 -8.06 2.80 8.33
C GLU A 52 -6.69 2.11 8.20
N ILE A 53 -6.01 2.24 7.07
CA ILE A 53 -4.66 1.70 6.87
C ILE A 53 -3.69 2.43 7.78
N ILE A 54 -3.72 3.76 7.77
CA ILE A 54 -2.82 4.57 8.60
C ILE A 54 -3.05 4.31 10.08
N SER A 55 -4.32 4.30 10.54
CA SER A 55 -4.64 4.04 11.93
C SER A 55 -4.26 2.62 12.37
N GLY A 56 -4.39 1.64 11.50
CA GLY A 56 -3.96 0.27 11.77
C GLY A 56 -2.44 0.16 11.94
N LEU A 57 -1.67 0.80 11.07
CA LEU A 57 -0.20 0.86 11.18
C LEU A 57 0.23 1.61 12.45
N GLN A 58 -0.38 2.75 12.75
CA GLN A 58 -0.08 3.54 13.95
C GLN A 58 -0.33 2.71 15.21
N LYS A 59 -1.50 2.06 15.30
CA LYS A 59 -1.82 1.19 16.43
C LYS A 59 -0.81 0.04 16.61
N TYR A 60 -0.32 -0.51 15.52
CA TYR A 60 0.72 -1.52 15.58
C TYR A 60 2.02 -0.93 16.13
N LEU A 61 2.47 0.22 15.61
CA LEU A 61 3.69 0.88 16.05
C LEU A 61 3.65 1.30 17.52
N ASP A 62 2.50 1.70 18.04
CA ASP A 62 2.33 2.12 19.44
C ASP A 62 2.57 0.96 20.45
N THR A 63 2.45 -0.29 20.00
CA THR A 63 2.49 -1.46 20.89
C THR A 63 3.55 -2.49 20.52
N ALA A 64 4.06 -2.47 19.28
CA ALA A 64 4.94 -3.50 18.77
C ALA A 64 6.42 -3.18 18.98
N VAL A 65 7.20 -4.20 19.24
CA VAL A 65 8.65 -4.17 19.06
C VAL A 65 8.95 -4.57 17.61
N LEU A 66 9.70 -3.72 16.91
CA LEU A 66 10.11 -3.98 15.52
C LEU A 66 11.26 -4.99 15.51
N GLY A 67 10.92 -6.25 15.42
CA GLY A 67 11.87 -7.36 15.40
C GLY A 67 11.55 -8.36 14.26
N TYR A 68 12.30 -9.44 14.22
CA TYR A 68 12.03 -10.53 13.28
C TYR A 68 10.68 -11.19 13.64
N THR A 69 9.83 -11.36 12.63
CA THR A 69 8.52 -11.98 12.79
C THR A 69 8.36 -13.14 11.82
N SER A 70 7.53 -14.09 12.20
CA SER A 70 7.07 -15.18 11.33
C SER A 70 5.58 -14.99 11.03
N PRO A 71 5.08 -15.56 9.92
CA PRO A 71 3.66 -15.58 9.65
C PRO A 71 2.89 -16.16 10.83
N THR A 72 1.94 -15.38 11.36
CA THR A 72 1.08 -15.85 12.45
C THR A 72 -0.06 -16.70 11.89
N PHE A 73 -0.65 -17.56 12.73
CA PHE A 73 -1.87 -18.29 12.35
C PHE A 73 -2.97 -17.35 11.83
N LYS A 74 -3.18 -16.23 12.52
CA LYS A 74 -4.17 -15.22 12.12
C LYS A 74 -3.87 -14.61 10.73
N TYR A 75 -2.60 -14.43 10.39
CA TYR A 75 -2.22 -13.97 9.05
C TYR A 75 -2.58 -15.04 8.00
N LEU A 76 -2.20 -16.29 8.21
CA LEU A 76 -2.49 -17.38 7.29
C LEU A 76 -4.00 -17.59 7.11
N GLU A 77 -4.75 -17.53 8.21
CA GLU A 77 -6.22 -17.60 8.17
C GLU A 77 -6.83 -16.45 7.36
N SER A 78 -6.30 -15.23 7.48
CA SER A 78 -6.74 -14.08 6.69
C SER A 78 -6.54 -14.30 5.18
N VAL A 79 -5.44 -14.92 4.80
CA VAL A 79 -5.17 -15.28 3.40
C VAL A 79 -6.18 -16.31 2.90
N CYS A 80 -6.44 -17.38 3.69
CA CYS A 80 -7.43 -18.39 3.34
C CYS A 80 -8.83 -17.78 3.16
N GLN A 81 -9.24 -16.92 4.08
CA GLN A 81 -10.53 -16.23 4.02
C GLN A 81 -10.62 -15.31 2.79
N TRP A 82 -9.55 -14.61 2.45
CA TRP A 82 -9.49 -13.77 1.26
C TRP A 82 -9.65 -14.60 -0.01
N MET A 83 -8.91 -15.70 -0.13
CA MET A 83 -8.97 -16.58 -1.29
C MET A 83 -10.37 -17.17 -1.47
N MET A 84 -10.99 -17.62 -0.38
CA MET A 84 -12.37 -18.12 -0.41
C MET A 84 -13.35 -17.02 -0.82
N LYS A 85 -13.29 -15.86 -0.18
CA LYS A 85 -14.25 -14.76 -0.38
C LYS A 85 -14.15 -14.14 -1.77
N ARG A 86 -12.96 -13.98 -2.33
CA ARG A 86 -12.71 -13.25 -3.57
C ARG A 86 -12.61 -14.16 -4.80
N HIS A 87 -12.17 -15.38 -4.60
CA HIS A 87 -11.88 -16.29 -5.70
C HIS A 87 -12.65 -17.61 -5.62
N ASN A 88 -13.50 -17.78 -4.59
CA ASN A 88 -14.19 -19.03 -4.30
C ASN A 88 -13.25 -20.25 -4.31
N TRP A 89 -12.04 -20.02 -3.76
CA TRP A 89 -10.98 -21.03 -3.71
C TRP A 89 -10.63 -21.33 -2.24
N GLN A 90 -10.99 -22.54 -1.83
CA GLN A 90 -10.62 -23.05 -0.51
C GLN A 90 -9.17 -23.53 -0.54
N ILE A 91 -8.36 -22.95 0.34
CA ILE A 91 -6.96 -23.34 0.56
C ILE A 91 -6.73 -23.59 2.04
N GLU A 92 -5.72 -24.39 2.35
CA GLU A 92 -5.31 -24.69 3.72
C GLU A 92 -4.09 -23.82 4.11
N PRO A 93 -3.96 -23.44 5.41
CA PRO A 93 -2.83 -22.62 5.88
C PRO A 93 -1.45 -23.19 5.53
N GLU A 94 -1.34 -24.52 5.53
CA GLU A 94 -0.10 -25.23 5.25
C GLU A 94 0.35 -25.13 3.77
N TRP A 95 -0.53 -24.70 2.89
CA TRP A 95 -0.22 -24.47 1.46
C TRP A 95 0.42 -23.11 1.22
N ILE A 96 0.42 -22.24 2.26
CA ILE A 96 0.91 -20.86 2.12
C ILE A 96 2.40 -20.82 2.45
N VAL A 97 3.19 -20.39 1.49
CA VAL A 97 4.63 -20.18 1.64
C VAL A 97 4.94 -18.70 1.52
N GLY A 98 5.51 -18.13 2.59
CA GLY A 98 6.03 -16.76 2.57
C GLY A 98 7.38 -16.71 1.87
N THR A 99 7.48 -15.90 0.83
CA THR A 99 8.76 -15.64 0.15
C THR A 99 9.13 -14.17 0.34
N PRO A 100 10.41 -13.84 0.63
CA PRO A 100 10.87 -12.46 0.58
C PRO A 100 10.78 -11.96 -0.87
N GLY A 101 10.06 -10.85 -1.06
CA GLY A 101 9.72 -10.28 -2.37
C GLY A 101 10.83 -9.52 -3.05
#